data_925f2fdd62cfb901bd210d643cdb3635
#
_entry.id   925f2fdd62cfb901bd210d643cdb3635
#
_cell.length_a   1.000
_cell.length_b   1.000
_cell.length_c   1.000
_cell.angle_alpha   90.00
_cell.angle_beta   90.00
_cell.angle_gamma   90.00
#
_symmetry.space_group_name_H-M   'P 1'
#
loop_
_entity.id
_entity.type
_entity.pdbx_description
1 polymer ?
#
loop_
_entity_poly.entity_id
_entity_poly.type
_entity_poly.pdbx_seq_one_letter_code
_entity_poly.pdbx_strand_id
1 'polypeptide(L)'
;MSVKVTNNGFSTLASGINNSVTTIALATGEGARFPSLSTDDYFYGTLIDTSNNLEIVKVTARSNDSLTVVRAQDNTSARAFSTGDRFELRPVAMLFEDLSEMGGGATGGGTDKVFNENSRTVTTNYSITAGKSAVCVGPLTINNGVTVTIPSGERLVIL
;
A
#
# COMPACT_ATOMS: atom_id res chain seq x y z
N MET A 1 -5.15 1.62 4.84
CA MET A 1 -4.31 1.65 3.62
C MET A 1 -3.74 0.25 3.43
N SER A 2 -3.92 -0.37 2.26
CA SER A 2 -3.48 -1.74 2.02
C SER A 2 -2.85 -1.85 0.62
N VAL A 3 -1.65 -2.43 0.53
CA VAL A 3 -1.05 -2.75 -0.76
C VAL A 3 -1.76 -3.96 -1.37
N LYS A 4 -2.08 -3.86 -2.66
CA LYS A 4 -2.73 -4.94 -3.43
C LYS A 4 -1.75 -5.49 -4.46
N VAL A 5 -1.81 -6.77 -4.67
CA VAL A 5 -0.98 -7.46 -5.66
C VAL A 5 -1.84 -8.37 -6.54
N THR A 6 -1.38 -8.64 -7.74
CA THR A 6 -1.93 -9.66 -8.64
C THR A 6 -0.80 -10.35 -9.38
N ASN A 7 -1.05 -11.56 -9.86
CA ASN A 7 -0.07 -12.28 -10.65
C ASN A 7 -0.04 -11.75 -12.09
N ASN A 8 1.16 -11.53 -12.63
CA ASN A 8 1.37 -11.23 -14.06
C ASN A 8 0.58 -10.02 -14.58
N GLY A 9 0.44 -8.96 -13.79
CA GLY A 9 -0.12 -7.70 -14.27
C GLY A 9 0.80 -7.09 -15.34
N PHE A 10 0.33 -7.06 -16.57
CA PHE A 10 1.05 -6.54 -17.73
C PHE A 10 0.08 -5.83 -18.68
N SER A 11 0.51 -4.68 -19.19
CA SER A 11 -0.16 -3.89 -20.24
C SER A 11 0.84 -2.98 -20.93
N THR A 12 0.34 -2.19 -21.88
CA THR A 12 1.07 -1.09 -22.51
C THR A 12 0.27 0.20 -22.39
N LEU A 13 0.95 1.34 -22.57
CA LEU A 13 0.30 2.65 -22.59
C LEU A 13 -0.56 2.82 -23.86
N ALA A 14 -1.82 3.16 -23.70
CA ALA A 14 -2.71 3.50 -24.81
C ALA A 14 -2.35 4.86 -25.44
N SER A 15 -1.72 5.75 -24.68
CA SER A 15 -1.25 7.06 -25.13
C SER A 15 0.03 7.46 -24.41
N GLY A 16 0.86 8.28 -25.09
CA GLY A 16 2.07 8.82 -24.46
C GLY A 16 1.74 9.74 -23.27
N ILE A 17 2.64 9.76 -22.31
CA ILE A 17 2.56 10.61 -21.12
C ILE A 17 3.84 11.44 -20.97
N ASN A 18 3.72 12.63 -20.43
CA ASN A 18 4.89 13.42 -19.99
C ASN A 18 5.22 13.12 -18.51
N ASN A 19 6.19 13.79 -17.94
CA ASN A 19 6.67 13.60 -16.58
C ASN A 19 5.77 14.18 -15.48
N SER A 20 4.66 14.83 -15.84
CA SER A 20 3.75 15.47 -14.88
C SER A 20 2.34 14.85 -14.88
N VAL A 21 2.01 14.03 -15.87
CA VAL A 21 0.70 13.37 -15.98
C VAL A 21 0.54 12.36 -14.83
N THR A 22 -0.60 12.44 -14.14
CA THR A 22 -0.97 11.55 -13.02
C THR A 22 -2.11 10.61 -13.35
N THR A 23 -2.62 10.65 -14.58
CA THR A 23 -3.62 9.70 -15.08
C THR A 23 -3.05 8.98 -16.29
N ILE A 24 -2.94 7.65 -16.20
CA ILE A 24 -2.35 6.79 -17.22
C ILE A 24 -3.45 5.93 -17.84
N ALA A 25 -3.53 5.90 -19.16
CA ALA A 25 -4.42 5.00 -19.89
C ALA A 25 -3.66 3.76 -20.36
N LEU A 26 -4.16 2.59 -20.01
CA LEU A 26 -3.67 1.29 -20.45
C LEU A 26 -4.32 0.88 -21.78
N ALA A 27 -3.74 -0.11 -22.45
CA ALA A 27 -4.35 -0.73 -23.63
C ALA A 27 -5.77 -1.22 -23.30
N THR A 28 -6.68 -1.07 -24.27
CA THR A 28 -8.11 -1.33 -24.10
C THR A 28 -8.39 -2.75 -23.58
N GLY A 29 -9.14 -2.85 -22.49
CA GLY A 29 -9.55 -4.09 -21.83
C GLY A 29 -8.47 -4.72 -20.93
N GLU A 30 -7.28 -4.11 -20.79
CA GLU A 30 -6.20 -4.70 -20.03
C GLU A 30 -6.11 -4.22 -18.57
N GLY A 31 -6.87 -3.20 -18.20
CA GLY A 31 -6.92 -2.73 -16.81
C GLY A 31 -7.35 -3.82 -15.82
N ALA A 32 -8.21 -4.75 -16.25
CA ALA A 32 -8.67 -5.87 -15.42
C ALA A 32 -7.54 -6.83 -14.97
N ARG A 33 -6.36 -6.78 -15.61
CA ARG A 33 -5.17 -7.55 -15.21
C ARG A 33 -4.52 -7.02 -13.93
N PHE A 34 -4.90 -5.83 -13.49
CA PHE A 34 -4.37 -5.16 -12.31
C PHE A 34 -5.37 -5.19 -11.15
N PRO A 35 -4.93 -5.03 -9.90
CA PRO A 35 -5.81 -5.10 -8.74
C PRO A 35 -6.98 -4.12 -8.82
N SER A 36 -8.14 -4.53 -8.32
CA SER A 36 -9.21 -3.60 -7.96
C SER A 36 -8.84 -2.91 -6.66
N LEU A 37 -9.06 -1.60 -6.58
CA LEU A 37 -8.73 -0.78 -5.44
C LEU A 37 -10.01 -0.24 -4.79
N SER A 38 -10.12 -0.41 -3.48
CA SER A 38 -11.05 0.30 -2.61
C SER A 38 -10.41 1.58 -2.08
N THR A 39 -11.14 2.37 -1.29
CA THR A 39 -10.58 3.55 -0.63
C THR A 39 -9.32 3.19 0.15
N ASP A 40 -8.26 3.97 -0.02
CA ASP A 40 -6.94 3.79 0.60
C ASP A 40 -6.14 2.53 0.18
N ASP A 41 -6.64 1.75 -0.77
CA ASP A 41 -5.86 0.68 -1.40
C ASP A 41 -4.93 1.24 -2.47
N TYR A 42 -3.82 0.55 -2.72
CA TYR A 42 -2.87 0.90 -3.77
C TYR A 42 -2.07 -0.30 -4.25
N PHE A 43 -1.38 -0.14 -5.36
CA PHE A 43 -0.33 -1.06 -5.81
C PHE A 43 0.80 -0.28 -6.48
N TYR A 44 1.96 -0.93 -6.62
CA TYR A 44 3.08 -0.38 -7.38
C TYR A 44 3.08 -0.91 -8.81
N GLY A 45 3.23 -0.01 -9.76
CA GLY A 45 3.43 -0.32 -11.18
C GLY A 45 4.75 0.22 -11.67
N THR A 46 5.34 -0.44 -12.66
CA THR A 46 6.59 -0.02 -13.31
C THR A 46 6.32 0.32 -14.75
N LEU A 47 6.62 1.56 -15.13
CA LEU A 47 6.68 2.03 -16.52
C LEU A 47 8.05 1.73 -17.09
N ILE A 48 8.12 1.22 -18.32
CA ILE A 48 9.38 0.82 -18.95
C ILE A 48 9.34 1.20 -20.44
N ASP A 49 10.27 2.03 -20.89
CA ASP A 49 10.40 2.40 -22.28
C ASP A 49 11.20 1.34 -23.10
N THR A 50 11.28 1.54 -24.40
CA THR A 50 12.01 0.64 -25.32
C THR A 50 13.52 0.60 -25.08
N SER A 51 14.08 1.58 -24.37
CA SER A 51 15.49 1.63 -23.97
C SER A 51 15.73 1.04 -22.57
N ASN A 52 14.69 0.43 -21.96
CA ASN A 52 14.68 -0.11 -20.59
C ASN A 52 14.90 0.95 -19.49
N ASN A 53 14.66 2.22 -19.78
CA ASN A 53 14.51 3.18 -18.69
C ASN A 53 13.19 2.93 -17.98
N LEU A 54 13.20 3.03 -16.66
CA LEU A 54 12.03 2.71 -15.85
C LEU A 54 11.66 3.85 -14.91
N GLU A 55 10.39 3.83 -14.53
CA GLU A 55 9.85 4.61 -13.43
C GLU A 55 8.86 3.76 -12.64
N ILE A 56 8.97 3.80 -11.32
CA ILE A 56 8.01 3.17 -10.41
C ILE A 56 6.96 4.20 -10.02
N VAL A 57 5.71 3.82 -10.09
CA VAL A 57 4.56 4.65 -9.72
C VAL A 57 3.68 3.93 -8.69
N LYS A 58 3.08 4.69 -7.78
CA LYS A 58 2.06 4.18 -6.86
C LYS A 58 0.68 4.45 -7.46
N VAL A 59 -0.04 3.39 -7.79
CA VAL A 59 -1.42 3.50 -8.31
C VAL A 59 -2.37 3.57 -7.13
N THR A 60 -3.14 4.64 -7.04
CA THR A 60 -4.08 4.92 -5.95
C THR A 60 -5.55 4.75 -6.34
N ALA A 61 -5.85 4.69 -7.64
CA ALA A 61 -7.19 4.37 -8.14
C ALA A 61 -7.10 3.71 -9.52
N ARG A 62 -8.05 2.84 -9.81
CA ARG A 62 -8.26 2.23 -11.11
C ARG A 62 -9.73 2.29 -11.50
N SER A 63 -9.99 2.80 -12.69
CA SER A 63 -11.32 2.78 -13.30
C SER A 63 -11.20 2.23 -14.72
N ASN A 64 -11.66 1.00 -14.94
CA ASN A 64 -11.43 0.27 -16.18
C ASN A 64 -9.94 0.25 -16.56
N ASP A 65 -9.55 0.85 -17.68
CA ASP A 65 -8.18 0.94 -18.18
C ASP A 65 -7.46 2.23 -17.75
N SER A 66 -8.09 3.08 -16.95
CA SER A 66 -7.51 4.31 -16.45
C SER A 66 -6.97 4.14 -15.03
N LEU A 67 -5.71 4.56 -14.81
CA LEU A 67 -5.02 4.51 -13.54
C LEU A 67 -4.73 5.92 -13.05
N THR A 68 -5.03 6.20 -11.78
CA THR A 68 -4.53 7.40 -11.09
C THR A 68 -3.26 7.04 -10.34
N VAL A 69 -2.20 7.80 -10.55
CA VAL A 69 -0.87 7.45 -10.05
C VAL A 69 -0.18 8.61 -9.32
N VAL A 70 0.64 8.25 -8.35
CA VAL A 70 1.69 9.10 -7.80
C VAL A 70 3.00 8.70 -8.48
N ARG A 71 3.67 9.68 -9.10
CA ARG A 71 4.88 9.49 -9.90
C ARG A 71 6.14 9.39 -9.04
N ALA A 72 7.23 8.96 -9.63
CA ALA A 72 8.58 8.99 -9.05
C ALA A 72 8.68 8.27 -7.70
N GLN A 73 8.21 7.04 -7.59
CA GLN A 73 8.28 6.23 -6.38
C GLN A 73 9.58 5.39 -6.36
N ASP A 74 9.91 4.85 -5.19
CA ASP A 74 11.02 3.90 -4.98
C ASP A 74 12.34 4.39 -5.59
N ASN A 75 12.75 5.62 -5.27
CA ASN A 75 13.97 6.28 -5.75
C ASN A 75 14.08 6.41 -7.29
N THR A 76 12.98 6.32 -8.03
CA THR A 76 12.96 6.63 -9.46
C THR A 76 12.57 8.08 -9.72
N SER A 77 12.76 8.55 -10.95
CA SER A 77 12.40 9.92 -11.37
C SER A 77 11.28 9.88 -12.41
N ALA A 78 10.35 10.85 -12.32
CA ALA A 78 9.28 10.97 -13.30
C ALA A 78 9.81 11.26 -14.70
N ARG A 79 9.37 10.49 -15.69
CA ARG A 79 9.83 10.51 -17.09
C ARG A 79 8.65 10.59 -18.05
N ALA A 80 8.93 10.98 -19.29
CA ALA A 80 7.99 10.81 -20.39
C ALA A 80 8.07 9.39 -20.92
N PHE A 81 6.92 8.82 -21.31
CA PHE A 81 6.79 7.52 -21.94
C PHE A 81 5.90 7.64 -23.18
N SER A 82 6.15 6.81 -24.16
CA SER A 82 5.44 6.79 -25.44
C SER A 82 4.27 5.81 -25.43
N THR A 83 3.35 5.98 -26.37
CA THR A 83 2.31 4.97 -26.65
C THR A 83 2.99 3.63 -26.94
N GLY A 84 2.48 2.56 -26.32
CA GLY A 84 3.02 1.20 -26.46
C GLY A 84 4.14 0.86 -25.47
N ASP A 85 4.67 1.81 -24.70
CA ASP A 85 5.61 1.51 -23.62
C ASP A 85 4.92 0.65 -22.55
N ARG A 86 5.72 -0.20 -21.89
CA ARG A 86 5.22 -1.23 -20.97
C ARG A 86 4.79 -0.64 -19.64
N PHE A 87 3.72 -1.20 -19.09
CA PHE A 87 3.28 -1.00 -17.71
C PHE A 87 3.12 -2.37 -17.05
N GLU A 88 3.87 -2.62 -16.01
CA GLU A 88 3.94 -3.93 -15.37
C GLU A 88 3.81 -3.83 -13.85
N LEU A 89 3.11 -4.79 -13.24
CA LEU A 89 3.13 -4.99 -11.79
C LEU A 89 4.31 -5.93 -11.46
N ARG A 90 5.39 -5.35 -10.96
CA ARG A 90 6.63 -6.03 -10.57
C ARG A 90 6.85 -5.97 -9.07
N PRO A 91 7.54 -6.95 -8.47
CA PRO A 91 8.11 -6.76 -7.15
C PRO A 91 9.10 -5.60 -7.16
N VAL A 92 8.90 -4.62 -6.29
CA VAL A 92 9.75 -3.44 -6.10
C VAL A 92 10.17 -3.37 -4.63
N ALA A 93 11.26 -2.66 -4.29
CA ALA A 93 11.79 -2.62 -2.93
C ALA A 93 10.74 -2.07 -1.95
N MET A 94 10.09 -0.97 -2.30
CA MET A 94 9.05 -0.34 -1.50
C MET A 94 7.84 -1.26 -1.22
N LEU A 95 7.53 -2.22 -2.11
CA LEU A 95 6.49 -3.22 -1.85
C LEU A 95 6.85 -4.10 -0.65
N PHE A 96 8.10 -4.54 -0.55
CA PHE A 96 8.55 -5.39 0.57
C PHE A 96 8.64 -4.59 1.88
N GLU A 97 9.04 -3.33 1.81
CA GLU A 97 9.03 -2.42 2.96
C GLU A 97 7.61 -2.23 3.49
N ASP A 98 6.65 -1.87 2.63
CA ASP A 98 5.24 -1.73 2.99
C ASP A 98 4.65 -3.03 3.57
N LEU A 99 4.95 -4.19 2.98
CA LEU A 99 4.48 -5.47 3.48
C LEU A 99 5.07 -5.81 4.86
N SER A 100 6.33 -5.44 5.10
CA SER A 100 6.97 -5.65 6.40
C SER A 100 6.34 -4.79 7.50
N GLU A 101 5.97 -3.55 7.17
CA GLU A 101 5.25 -2.65 8.06
C GLU A 101 3.81 -3.08 8.32
N MET A 102 3.12 -3.62 7.30
CA MET A 102 1.74 -4.11 7.41
C MET A 102 1.63 -5.42 8.19
N GLY A 103 2.70 -6.21 8.25
CA GLY A 103 2.77 -7.45 9.02
C GLY A 103 2.85 -7.26 10.52
N GLY A 104 2.57 -6.07 11.04
CA GLY A 104 2.68 -5.61 12.40
C GLY A 104 2.13 -6.55 13.48
N GLY A 105 2.95 -7.52 13.86
CA GLY A 105 3.02 -7.96 15.23
C GLY A 105 3.90 -6.98 15.99
N ALA A 106 3.70 -6.84 17.31
CA ALA A 106 4.58 -6.05 18.16
C ALA A 106 6.04 -6.47 17.88
N THR A 107 6.81 -5.57 17.28
CA THR A 107 8.21 -5.82 16.93
C THR A 107 9.07 -4.97 17.84
N GLY A 108 10.03 -5.60 18.54
CA GLY A 108 11.02 -4.88 19.30
C GLY A 108 11.95 -4.07 18.39
N GLY A 109 12.42 -2.92 18.87
CA GLY A 109 13.32 -2.03 18.13
C GLY A 109 14.73 -2.57 17.88
N GLY A 110 14.99 -3.85 18.19
CA GLY A 110 16.27 -4.51 18.01
C GLY A 110 16.23 -5.63 16.95
N THR A 111 17.40 -6.17 16.63
CA THR A 111 17.52 -7.26 15.65
C THR A 111 17.07 -8.61 16.19
N ASP A 112 17.01 -8.80 17.50
CA ASP A 112 16.80 -10.10 18.13
C ASP A 112 15.34 -10.55 18.21
N LYS A 113 14.38 -9.67 17.98
CA LYS A 113 12.91 -9.95 17.97
C LYS A 113 12.43 -10.74 19.21
N VAL A 114 13.08 -10.53 20.36
CA VAL A 114 12.77 -11.22 21.62
C VAL A 114 11.60 -10.56 22.35
N PHE A 115 11.40 -9.24 22.15
CA PHE A 115 10.42 -8.44 22.86
C PHE A 115 9.28 -8.03 21.96
N ASN A 116 8.06 -8.12 22.48
CA ASN A 116 6.89 -7.50 21.89
C ASN A 116 6.75 -6.09 22.47
N GLU A 117 6.98 -5.06 21.64
CA GLU A 117 6.79 -3.67 22.02
C GLU A 117 5.46 -3.14 21.47
N ASN A 118 4.75 -2.37 22.26
CA ASN A 118 3.53 -1.68 21.83
C ASN A 118 3.59 -0.20 22.19
N SER A 119 2.95 0.63 21.39
CA SER A 119 2.77 2.04 21.72
C SER A 119 1.97 2.21 22.99
N ARG A 120 2.37 3.16 23.83
CA ARG A 120 1.71 3.47 25.12
C ARG A 120 0.53 4.44 25.00
N THR A 121 0.35 5.03 23.82
CA THR A 121 -0.69 6.04 23.59
C THR A 121 -1.55 5.66 22.39
N VAL A 122 -2.88 5.63 22.60
CA VAL A 122 -3.89 5.46 21.54
C VAL A 122 -4.26 6.86 21.04
N THR A 123 -3.96 7.14 19.77
CA THR A 123 -4.18 8.46 19.14
C THR A 123 -5.33 8.49 18.14
N THR A 124 -5.87 7.33 17.77
CA THR A 124 -7.00 7.17 16.85
C THR A 124 -8.02 6.20 17.43
N ASN A 125 -9.28 6.30 17.00
CA ASN A 125 -10.30 5.36 17.41
C ASN A 125 -9.93 3.92 17.03
N TYR A 126 -10.12 3.00 17.97
CA TYR A 126 -9.80 1.60 17.78
C TYR A 126 -10.96 0.71 18.23
N SER A 127 -11.30 -0.31 17.46
CA SER A 127 -12.25 -1.34 17.87
C SER A 127 -11.60 -2.71 17.77
N ILE A 128 -11.66 -3.51 18.83
CA ILE A 128 -11.23 -4.89 18.77
C ILE A 128 -12.11 -5.62 17.75
N THR A 129 -11.49 -6.36 16.84
CA THR A 129 -12.21 -7.12 15.82
C THR A 129 -13.07 -8.21 16.46
N ALA A 130 -14.31 -8.37 16.02
CA ALA A 130 -15.19 -9.43 16.49
C ALA A 130 -14.53 -10.81 16.39
N GLY A 131 -14.68 -11.62 17.44
CA GLY A 131 -14.05 -12.93 17.55
C GLY A 131 -12.57 -12.90 17.97
N LYS A 132 -12.02 -11.73 18.39
CA LYS A 132 -10.61 -11.59 18.79
C LYS A 132 -10.51 -10.92 20.18
N SER A 133 -9.42 -11.25 20.87
CA SER A 133 -9.00 -10.56 22.09
C SER A 133 -7.69 -9.82 21.83
N ALA A 134 -7.46 -8.74 22.55
CA ALA A 134 -6.23 -7.94 22.45
C ALA A 134 -5.45 -7.94 23.76
N VAL A 135 -4.11 -7.83 23.65
CA VAL A 135 -3.22 -7.66 24.80
C VAL A 135 -2.23 -6.55 24.52
N CYS A 136 -1.93 -5.75 25.52
CA CYS A 136 -0.84 -4.77 25.48
C CYS A 136 -0.14 -4.67 26.85
N VAL A 137 1.06 -4.09 26.85
CA VAL A 137 1.80 -3.80 28.09
C VAL A 137 1.54 -2.35 28.47
N GLY A 138 1.11 -2.14 29.72
CA GLY A 138 0.78 -0.82 30.28
C GLY A 138 2.01 0.02 30.70
N PRO A 139 1.76 1.26 31.10
CA PRO A 139 0.50 1.98 31.14
C PRO A 139 0.01 2.37 29.74
N LEU A 140 -1.32 2.31 29.52
CA LEU A 140 -1.96 2.71 28.26
C LEU A 140 -2.67 4.06 28.46
N THR A 141 -2.35 5.04 27.62
CA THR A 141 -3.02 6.33 27.59
C THR A 141 -3.93 6.44 26.36
N ILE A 142 -5.17 6.84 26.55
CA ILE A 142 -6.10 7.15 25.46
C ILE A 142 -6.20 8.67 25.35
N ASN A 143 -5.90 9.22 24.18
CA ASN A 143 -5.95 10.67 23.94
C ASN A 143 -7.39 11.18 24.06
N ASN A 144 -7.50 12.46 24.38
CA ASN A 144 -8.80 13.13 24.44
C ASN A 144 -9.53 13.03 23.08
N GLY A 145 -10.82 12.67 23.11
CA GLY A 145 -11.64 12.47 21.90
C GLY A 145 -11.43 11.14 21.18
N VAL A 146 -10.56 10.27 21.69
CA VAL A 146 -10.34 8.93 21.14
C VAL A 146 -11.14 7.89 21.91
N THR A 147 -11.70 6.92 21.21
CA THR A 147 -12.47 5.82 21.77
C THR A 147 -11.81 4.47 21.47
N VAL A 148 -11.65 3.65 22.50
CA VAL A 148 -11.31 2.23 22.36
C VAL A 148 -12.55 1.40 22.64
N THR A 149 -13.06 0.69 21.64
CA THR A 149 -14.26 -0.14 21.73
C THR A 149 -13.89 -1.60 21.93
N ILE A 150 -14.45 -2.21 22.98
CA ILE A 150 -14.34 -3.64 23.24
C ILE A 150 -15.74 -4.23 23.01
N PRO A 151 -16.00 -4.91 21.88
CA PRO A 151 -17.30 -5.51 21.60
C PRO A 151 -17.69 -6.56 22.63
N SER A 152 -18.98 -6.87 22.71
CA SER A 152 -19.49 -7.91 23.64
C SER A 152 -18.85 -9.27 23.34
N GLY A 153 -18.32 -9.91 24.36
CA GLY A 153 -17.62 -11.19 24.26
C GLY A 153 -16.11 -11.09 24.03
N GLU A 154 -15.60 -9.90 23.71
CA GLU A 154 -14.17 -9.66 23.46
C GLU A 154 -13.45 -9.19 24.72
N ARG A 155 -12.11 -9.24 24.71
CA ARG A 155 -11.28 -8.84 25.86
C ARG A 155 -10.11 -7.98 25.42
N LEU A 156 -9.82 -6.95 26.25
CA LEU A 156 -8.56 -6.24 26.26
C LEU A 156 -7.85 -6.54 27.57
N VAL A 157 -6.64 -7.08 27.48
CA VAL A 157 -5.77 -7.34 28.65
C VAL A 157 -4.63 -6.35 28.63
N ILE A 158 -4.44 -5.62 29.73
CA ILE A 158 -3.31 -4.70 29.95
C ILE A 158 -2.44 -5.34 31.05
N LEU A 159 -1.20 -5.67 30.71
CA LEU A 159 -0.22 -6.28 31.61
C LEU A 159 0.68 -5.26 32.26
#